data_78e6cd84dd873bafd9588e8efc450424
#
_entry.id   78e6cd84dd873bafd9588e8efc450424
#
_cell.length_a   1.000
_cell.length_b   1.000
_cell.length_c   1.000
_cell.angle_alpha   90.00
_cell.angle_beta   90.00
_cell.angle_gamma   90.00
#
_symmetry.space_group_name_H-M   'P 1'
#
loop_
_entity.id
_entity.type
_entity.pdbx_description
1 polymer ?
#
loop_
_entity_poly.entity_id
_entity_poly.type
_entity_poly.pdbx_seq_one_letter_code
_entity_poly.pdbx_strand_id
1 'polypeptide(L)'
;DSRNAALTPLLDGSPHGAVYLIGPQRAPIGYIVVTFGWSVEFGGLDGFIDEIFIRSGVRGRGVGSEVITSLVAMLKSVGMKALHLEVDPENARALRLYGRCHFKPRSGYQMMLRLL
;
A
#
# COMPACT_ATOMS: atom_id res chain seq x y z
N ASP A 1 7.14 -4.60 19.76
CA ASP A 1 8.31 -4.39 18.94
C ASP A 1 8.17 -3.07 18.16
N SER A 2 9.18 -2.70 17.39
CA SER A 2 9.18 -1.43 16.65
C SER A 2 8.05 -1.35 15.62
N ARG A 3 7.67 -2.48 15.05
CA ARG A 3 6.55 -2.54 14.09
C ARG A 3 5.23 -2.23 14.77
N ASN A 4 4.96 -2.85 15.92
CA ASN A 4 3.73 -2.58 16.67
C ASN A 4 3.69 -1.13 17.13
N ALA A 5 4.81 -0.59 17.59
CA ALA A 5 4.88 0.80 17.99
C ALA A 5 4.60 1.76 16.84
N ALA A 6 5.03 1.41 15.61
CA ALA A 6 4.77 2.23 14.43
C ALA A 6 3.34 2.11 13.93
N LEU A 7 2.70 0.94 14.08
CA LEU A 7 1.33 0.71 13.62
C LEU A 7 0.27 1.26 14.56
N THR A 8 0.54 1.28 15.87
CA THR A 8 -0.45 1.69 16.87
C THR A 8 -1.05 3.07 16.60
N PRO A 9 -0.24 4.13 16.30
CA PRO A 9 -0.82 5.43 16.00
C PRO A 9 -1.75 5.42 14.78
N LEU A 10 -1.45 4.60 13.78
CA LEU A 10 -2.28 4.50 12.57
C LEU A 10 -3.62 3.83 12.87
N LEU A 11 -3.61 2.81 13.72
CA LEU A 11 -4.83 2.14 14.16
C LEU A 11 -5.70 3.08 15.01
N ASP A 12 -5.09 4.02 15.72
CA ASP A 12 -5.78 4.97 16.58
C ASP A 12 -6.25 6.23 15.82
N GLY A 13 -6.20 6.23 14.48
CA GLY A 13 -6.75 7.31 13.67
C GLY A 13 -5.79 8.45 13.40
N SER A 14 -4.50 8.17 13.27
CA SER A 14 -3.51 9.18 12.90
C SER A 14 -3.79 9.78 11.52
N PRO A 15 -3.55 11.11 11.33
CA PRO A 15 -3.63 11.70 9.99
C PRO A 15 -2.49 11.27 9.06
N HIS A 16 -1.49 10.56 9.58
CA HIS A 16 -0.33 10.14 8.79
C HIS A 16 -0.59 8.90 7.93
N GLY A 17 -1.67 8.19 8.19
CA GLY A 17 -1.96 7.01 7.41
C GLY A 17 -3.14 6.22 7.95
N ALA A 18 -3.36 5.05 7.37
CA ALA A 18 -4.43 4.15 7.76
C ALA A 18 -4.01 2.70 7.59
N VAL A 19 -4.60 1.84 8.41
CA VAL A 19 -4.47 0.40 8.27
C VAL A 19 -5.83 -0.13 7.82
N TYR A 20 -5.86 -0.78 6.67
CA TYR A 20 -7.07 -1.37 6.11
C TYR A 20 -7.04 -2.87 6.31
N LEU A 21 -8.03 -3.40 7.02
CA LEU A 21 -8.14 -4.84 7.20
C LEU A 21 -8.78 -5.47 5.96
N ILE A 22 -8.31 -6.65 5.60
CA ILE A 22 -8.79 -7.41 4.45
C ILE A 22 -9.66 -8.55 4.96
N GLY A 23 -10.87 -8.66 4.41
CA GLY A 23 -11.78 -9.74 4.75
C GLY A 23 -12.69 -9.42 5.94
N PRO A 24 -13.32 -10.45 6.53
CA PRO A 24 -14.27 -10.24 7.61
C PRO A 24 -13.62 -9.62 8.86
N GLN A 25 -14.32 -8.73 9.52
CA GLN A 25 -13.80 -8.06 10.73
C GLN A 25 -13.38 -9.04 11.82
N ARG A 26 -14.13 -10.14 11.96
CA ARG A 26 -13.87 -11.13 13.01
C ARG A 26 -12.69 -12.05 12.69
N ALA A 27 -12.35 -12.18 11.41
CA ALA A 27 -11.28 -13.07 10.99
C ALA A 27 -10.59 -12.48 9.74
N PRO A 28 -9.86 -11.37 9.91
CA PRO A 28 -9.21 -10.74 8.77
C PRO A 28 -8.17 -11.69 8.17
N ILE A 29 -8.09 -11.68 6.84
CA ILE A 29 -7.13 -12.50 6.11
C ILE A 29 -5.85 -11.75 5.77
N GLY A 30 -5.78 -10.48 6.12
CA GLY A 30 -4.60 -9.66 5.89
C GLY A 30 -4.87 -8.20 6.20
N TYR A 31 -3.90 -7.35 5.82
CA TYR A 31 -4.02 -5.90 5.99
C TYR A 31 -3.14 -5.17 5.00
N ILE A 32 -3.47 -3.88 4.77
CA ILE A 32 -2.64 -2.96 4.00
C ILE A 32 -2.43 -1.71 4.83
N VAL A 33 -1.19 -1.26 4.91
CA VAL A 33 -0.82 0.00 5.55
C VAL A 33 -0.54 1.02 4.46
N VAL A 34 -1.28 2.13 4.48
CA VAL A 34 -1.08 3.25 3.55
C VAL A 34 -0.71 4.47 4.37
N THR A 35 0.40 5.11 4.03
CA THR A 35 0.79 6.39 4.62
C THR A 35 0.47 7.50 3.65
N PHE A 36 0.12 8.68 4.18
CA PHE A 36 -0.37 9.79 3.37
C PHE A 36 0.68 10.89 3.29
N GLY A 37 0.73 11.53 2.13
CA GLY A 37 1.61 12.64 1.89
C GLY A 37 0.98 13.66 0.95
N TRP A 38 1.76 14.60 0.54
CA TRP A 38 1.36 15.63 -0.43
C TRP A 38 2.38 15.66 -1.54
N SER A 39 1.92 15.58 -2.77
CA SER A 39 2.79 15.59 -3.94
C SER A 39 2.64 16.91 -4.68
N VAL A 40 3.75 17.65 -4.79
CA VAL A 40 3.79 18.82 -5.65
C VAL A 40 3.75 18.39 -7.11
N GLU A 41 4.45 17.30 -7.42
CA GLU A 41 4.52 16.77 -8.80
C GLU A 41 3.14 16.38 -9.32
N PHE A 42 2.34 15.66 -8.52
CA PHE A 42 1.04 15.15 -8.95
C PHE A 42 -0.12 16.04 -8.53
N GLY A 43 0.16 17.12 -7.79
CA GLY A 43 -0.81 18.16 -7.54
C GLY A 43 -1.79 17.89 -6.41
N GLY A 44 -1.40 17.14 -5.39
CA GLY A 44 -2.29 16.95 -4.25
C GLY A 44 -1.93 15.78 -3.36
N LEU A 45 -2.93 15.27 -2.67
CA LEU A 45 -2.76 14.15 -1.75
C LEU A 45 -2.19 12.95 -2.48
N ASP A 46 -1.16 12.34 -1.91
CA ASP A 46 -0.64 11.07 -2.40
C ASP A 46 -0.53 10.07 -1.26
N GLY A 47 -0.25 8.83 -1.61
CA GLY A 47 -0.11 7.77 -0.63
C GLY A 47 1.01 6.83 -1.00
N PHE A 48 1.44 6.07 0.00
CA PHE A 48 2.46 5.06 -0.14
C PHE A 48 1.96 3.78 0.52
N ILE A 49 1.91 2.69 -0.24
CA ILE A 49 1.63 1.39 0.36
C ILE A 49 2.91 0.96 1.07
N ASP A 50 2.90 1.14 2.39
CA ASP A 50 4.06 0.88 3.23
C ASP A 50 4.19 -0.60 3.54
N GLU A 51 3.07 -1.30 3.65
CA GLU A 51 3.07 -2.72 3.94
C GLU A 51 1.79 -3.36 3.42
N ILE A 52 1.89 -4.57 2.87
CA ILE A 52 0.75 -5.40 2.51
C ILE A 52 1.04 -6.81 3.01
N PHE A 53 0.08 -7.40 3.71
CA PHE A 53 0.17 -8.75 4.21
C PHE A 53 -1.13 -9.49 3.91
N ILE A 54 -1.00 -10.69 3.37
CA ILE A 54 -2.12 -11.60 3.12
C ILE A 54 -1.72 -12.97 3.66
N ARG A 55 -2.59 -13.58 4.44
CA ARG A 55 -2.34 -14.90 5.01
C ARG A 55 -2.00 -15.91 3.92
N SER A 56 -1.01 -16.76 4.19
CA SER A 56 -0.50 -17.73 3.20
C SER A 56 -1.59 -18.68 2.69
N GLY A 57 -2.56 -19.03 3.52
CA GLY A 57 -3.63 -19.94 3.14
C GLY A 57 -4.58 -19.42 2.07
N VAL A 58 -4.56 -18.11 1.80
CA VAL A 58 -5.45 -17.50 0.81
C VAL A 58 -4.68 -16.85 -0.34
N ARG A 59 -3.35 -16.96 -0.35
CA ARG A 59 -2.52 -16.44 -1.43
C ARG A 59 -2.74 -17.21 -2.72
N GLY A 60 -2.51 -16.57 -3.86
CA GLY A 60 -2.59 -17.20 -5.16
C GLY A 60 -3.99 -17.34 -5.72
N ARG A 61 -4.99 -16.76 -5.08
CA ARG A 61 -6.40 -16.82 -5.50
C ARG A 61 -6.91 -15.49 -6.07
N GLY A 62 -6.01 -14.60 -6.49
CA GLY A 62 -6.41 -13.30 -7.00
C GLY A 62 -6.81 -12.29 -5.92
N VAL A 63 -6.68 -12.65 -4.65
CA VAL A 63 -7.10 -11.80 -3.53
C VAL A 63 -6.30 -10.50 -3.52
N GLY A 64 -4.98 -10.56 -3.71
CA GLY A 64 -4.14 -9.37 -3.71
C GLY A 64 -4.55 -8.36 -4.76
N SER A 65 -4.77 -8.82 -5.98
CA SER A 65 -5.19 -7.97 -7.10
C SER A 65 -6.55 -7.33 -6.81
N GLU A 66 -7.50 -8.11 -6.33
CA GLU A 66 -8.85 -7.63 -6.00
C GLU A 66 -8.83 -6.58 -4.88
N VAL A 67 -8.05 -6.82 -3.84
CA VAL A 67 -7.92 -5.92 -2.70
C VAL A 67 -7.28 -4.59 -3.12
N ILE A 68 -6.19 -4.65 -3.89
CA ILE A 68 -5.49 -3.44 -4.35
C ILE A 68 -6.41 -2.64 -5.28
N THR A 69 -7.13 -3.30 -6.17
CA THR A 69 -8.07 -2.62 -7.06
C THR A 69 -9.15 -1.87 -6.27
N SER A 70 -9.71 -2.51 -5.24
CA SER A 70 -10.71 -1.88 -4.37
C SER A 70 -10.13 -0.72 -3.58
N LEU A 71 -8.92 -0.87 -3.05
CA LEU A 71 -8.22 0.18 -2.33
C LEU A 71 -7.99 1.40 -3.22
N VAL A 72 -7.48 1.18 -4.44
CA VAL A 72 -7.22 2.26 -5.39
C VAL A 72 -8.50 3.04 -5.71
N ALA A 73 -9.61 2.33 -5.95
CA ALA A 73 -10.88 2.97 -6.23
C ALA A 73 -11.33 3.85 -5.07
N MET A 74 -11.21 3.35 -3.85
CA MET A 74 -11.59 4.10 -2.65
C MET A 74 -10.71 5.33 -2.45
N LEU A 75 -9.38 5.18 -2.56
CA LEU A 75 -8.44 6.29 -2.39
C LEU A 75 -8.65 7.36 -3.46
N LYS A 76 -8.90 6.95 -4.70
CA LYS A 76 -9.23 7.88 -5.78
C LYS A 76 -10.50 8.66 -5.46
N SER A 77 -11.50 8.01 -4.91
CA SER A 77 -12.77 8.66 -4.58
C SER A 77 -12.64 9.75 -3.52
N VAL A 78 -11.63 9.67 -2.65
CA VAL A 78 -11.37 10.71 -1.64
C VAL A 78 -10.33 11.73 -2.10
N GLY A 79 -9.96 11.72 -3.39
CA GLY A 79 -9.13 12.76 -3.98
C GLY A 79 -7.64 12.46 -4.05
N MET A 80 -7.23 11.23 -3.76
CA MET A 80 -5.81 10.87 -3.88
C MET A 80 -5.38 10.91 -5.35
N LYS A 81 -4.24 11.51 -5.64
CA LYS A 81 -3.74 11.74 -6.99
C LYS A 81 -2.75 10.68 -7.45
N ALA A 82 -2.00 10.08 -6.52
CA ALA A 82 -0.99 9.08 -6.85
C ALA A 82 -0.81 8.12 -5.68
N LEU A 83 -0.51 6.88 -6.00
CA LEU A 83 -0.23 5.84 -5.00
C LEU A 83 1.09 5.18 -5.38
N HIS A 84 1.99 5.12 -4.42
CA HIS A 84 3.35 4.62 -4.61
C HIS A 84 3.55 3.34 -3.83
N LEU A 85 4.50 2.53 -4.26
CA LEU A 85 5.01 1.40 -3.48
C LEU A 85 6.44 1.11 -3.89
N GLU A 86 7.14 0.39 -3.02
CA GLU A 86 8.45 -0.15 -3.35
C GLU A 86 8.32 -1.65 -3.57
N VAL A 87 9.09 -2.18 -4.49
CA VAL A 87 9.12 -3.60 -4.79
C VAL A 87 10.54 -4.00 -5.15
N ASP A 88 10.98 -5.15 -4.64
CA ASP A 88 12.24 -5.74 -5.05
C ASP A 88 12.16 -6.09 -6.54
N PRO A 89 13.07 -5.54 -7.38
CA PRO A 89 13.02 -5.80 -8.83
C PRO A 89 13.22 -7.27 -9.18
N GLU A 90 13.73 -8.08 -8.27
CA GLU A 90 13.87 -9.51 -8.47
C GLU A 90 12.64 -10.31 -8.06
N ASN A 91 11.67 -9.68 -7.41
CA ASN A 91 10.42 -10.33 -7.02
C ASN A 91 9.44 -10.33 -8.19
N ALA A 92 9.60 -11.29 -9.09
CA ALA A 92 8.78 -11.37 -10.30
C ALA A 92 7.29 -11.52 -10.00
N ARG A 93 6.95 -12.23 -8.93
CA ARG A 93 5.55 -12.44 -8.54
C ARG A 93 4.88 -11.15 -8.12
N ALA A 94 5.57 -10.34 -7.29
CA ALA A 94 5.06 -9.04 -6.86
C ALA A 94 4.96 -8.08 -8.04
N LEU A 95 5.96 -8.05 -8.92
CA LEU A 95 5.93 -7.21 -10.11
C LEU A 95 4.73 -7.54 -11.00
N ARG A 96 4.41 -8.82 -11.17
CA ARG A 96 3.24 -9.21 -11.95
C ARG A 96 1.93 -8.76 -11.28
N LEU A 97 1.84 -8.92 -9.96
CA LEU A 97 0.67 -8.48 -9.21
C LEU A 97 0.44 -6.97 -9.38
N TYR A 98 1.48 -6.20 -9.11
CA TYR A 98 1.36 -4.73 -9.16
C TYR A 98 1.15 -4.24 -10.59
N GLY A 99 1.76 -4.91 -11.58
CA GLY A 99 1.53 -4.60 -13.00
C GLY A 99 0.08 -4.81 -13.40
N ARG A 100 -0.54 -5.89 -12.93
CA ARG A 100 -1.97 -6.14 -13.17
C ARG A 100 -2.86 -5.06 -12.54
N CYS A 101 -2.39 -4.44 -11.47
CA CYS A 101 -3.10 -3.34 -10.81
C CYS A 101 -2.70 -1.97 -11.36
N HIS A 102 -2.03 -1.95 -12.50
CA HIS A 102 -1.64 -0.73 -13.24
C HIS A 102 -0.56 0.11 -12.57
N PHE A 103 0.22 -0.48 -11.66
CA PHE A 103 1.44 0.15 -11.17
C PHE A 103 2.53 0.00 -12.22
N LYS A 104 3.31 1.06 -12.42
CA LYS A 104 4.39 1.08 -13.41
C LYS A 104 5.68 1.51 -12.74
N PRO A 105 6.83 0.90 -13.08
CA PRO A 105 8.12 1.40 -12.61
C PRO A 105 8.35 2.84 -13.09
N ARG A 106 8.99 3.64 -12.25
CA ARG A 106 9.35 5.01 -12.61
C ARG A 106 10.75 5.02 -13.21
N SER A 107 10.83 4.98 -14.54
CA SER A 107 12.10 5.05 -15.24
C SER A 107 12.78 6.40 -15.02
N GLY A 108 14.09 6.40 -14.83
CA GLY A 108 14.87 7.61 -14.64
C GLY A 108 14.87 8.15 -13.23
N TYR A 109 14.24 7.46 -12.28
CA TYR A 109 14.19 7.86 -10.87
C TYR A 109 14.76 6.75 -10.01
N GLN A 110 15.42 7.13 -8.94
CA GLN A 110 15.98 6.20 -7.97
C GLN A 110 15.66 6.68 -6.57
N MET A 111 15.16 5.78 -5.74
CA MET A 111 14.92 6.07 -4.33
C MET A 111 16.25 6.16 -3.61
N MET A 112 16.43 7.20 -2.79
CA MET A 112 17.58 7.35 -1.92
C MET A 112 17.11 7.55 -0.50
N LEU A 113 17.86 6.99 0.45
CA LEU A 113 17.50 7.00 1.87
C LEU A 113 18.63 7.62 2.68
N ARG A 114 18.29 8.51 3.59
CA ARG A 114 19.18 8.97 4.66
C ARG A 114 18.43 8.88 5.96
N LEU A 115 18.94 8.09 6.89
CA LEU A 115 18.39 8.03 8.24
C LEU A 115 18.78 9.28 9.02
N LEU A 116 17.87 9.76 9.83
CA LEU A 116 18.08 10.97 10.61
C LEU A 116 18.21 10.66 12.11
#